data_ba53d7faf7f8e1b38ff7b3a2d158dcd2
#
_entry.id   ba53d7faf7f8e1b38ff7b3a2d158dcd2
#
_cell.length_a   1.000
_cell.length_b   1.000
_cell.length_c   1.000
_cell.angle_alpha   90.00
_cell.angle_beta   90.00
_cell.angle_gamma   90.00
#
_symmetry.space_group_name_H-M   'P 1'
#
loop_
_entity.id
_entity.type
_entity.pdbx_description
1 polymer ?
#
loop_
_entity_poly.entity_id
_entity_poly.type
_entity_poly.pdbx_seq_one_letter_code
_entity_poly.pdbx_strand_id
1 'polypeptide(L)'
;MATEEEAPDPAAAEARFQTEVRTHLRRNFGAHLVHGLLGQTGFRLINAPTFIPAYVFLLSGSDLAVGIARGLQSFGMFLSPILGATTIEHRRRVLPVGFVVGSMMRVQILGIALAGFFLSDQWALWATWLFLGLFGFFLGMQGVIFNFLVSKVVPLEMRGRLLGVRNALSGFVAAGVGIIGGRLVDSEALGNGYAATFGIAFVFTSLGLATLAFVKEPETPEVREAEGFAQRLRQLPALLRSDREFTIYFLARALGAMGRMAMPFYILFAMTRMEIGGEELGALSLAFVLTNSVGNLLWGAVADRRGFRGVFLVALVIWMASTGLVMNSETFGQLFVAYAGVGLGLGGFMMSSQNLVLEFGSRRNLPMRIAVANSATELVGTVGPIVGGILSMTVSHMAVFWTAIVFQAGALLMVILFVPEPRRRDGTTR
;
A
#
# COMPACT_ATOMS: atom_id res chain seq x y z
N MET A 1 -51.75 -19.30 15.79
CA MET A 1 -50.54 -19.68 16.56
C MET A 1 -49.37 -19.57 15.58
N ALA A 2 -48.68 -18.42 15.57
CA ALA A 2 -47.41 -18.30 14.86
C ALA A 2 -46.35 -18.92 15.78
N THR A 3 -45.67 -19.92 15.31
CA THR A 3 -44.52 -20.52 15.99
C THR A 3 -43.46 -19.43 16.09
N GLU A 4 -43.15 -18.96 17.31
CA GLU A 4 -41.94 -18.20 17.58
C GLU A 4 -40.77 -19.09 17.12
N GLU A 5 -40.14 -18.73 16.00
CA GLU A 5 -38.84 -19.29 15.61
C GLU A 5 -37.86 -18.85 16.70
N GLU A 6 -37.50 -19.74 17.58
CA GLU A 6 -36.50 -19.56 18.64
C GLU A 6 -35.21 -19.06 17.96
N ALA A 7 -34.76 -17.85 18.33
CA ALA A 7 -33.54 -17.28 17.77
C ALA A 7 -32.39 -18.31 17.99
N PRO A 8 -31.64 -18.66 16.95
CA PRO A 8 -30.64 -19.71 17.04
C PRO A 8 -29.61 -19.35 18.12
N ASP A 9 -29.28 -20.32 18.99
CA ASP A 9 -28.27 -20.20 20.01
C ASP A 9 -26.97 -19.60 19.40
N PRO A 10 -26.49 -18.45 19.89
CA PRO A 10 -25.30 -17.79 19.34
C PRO A 10 -24.07 -18.70 19.30
N ALA A 11 -23.92 -19.60 20.28
CA ALA A 11 -22.81 -20.56 20.31
C ALA A 11 -22.93 -21.61 19.22
N ALA A 12 -24.14 -22.09 18.94
CA ALA A 12 -24.41 -23.03 17.86
C ALA A 12 -24.24 -22.37 16.47
N ALA A 13 -24.61 -21.09 16.31
CA ALA A 13 -24.41 -20.33 15.09
C ALA A 13 -22.91 -20.12 14.81
N GLU A 14 -22.11 -19.76 15.80
CA GLU A 14 -20.66 -19.61 15.68
C GLU A 14 -19.98 -20.96 15.36
N ALA A 15 -20.37 -22.05 16.01
CA ALA A 15 -19.83 -23.38 15.73
C ALA A 15 -20.11 -23.82 14.27
N ARG A 16 -21.30 -23.56 13.74
CA ARG A 16 -21.65 -23.80 12.33
C ARG A 16 -20.78 -22.97 11.40
N PHE A 17 -20.60 -21.67 11.69
CA PHE A 17 -19.75 -20.77 10.94
C PHE A 17 -18.31 -21.30 10.86
N GLN A 18 -17.70 -21.68 11.98
CA GLN A 18 -16.34 -22.23 12.04
C GLN A 18 -16.21 -23.54 11.27
N THR A 19 -17.22 -24.39 11.31
CA THR A 19 -17.26 -25.64 10.54
C THR A 19 -17.28 -25.37 9.05
N GLU A 20 -18.10 -24.43 8.58
CA GLU A 20 -18.18 -24.03 7.17
C GLU A 20 -16.86 -23.43 6.67
N VAL A 21 -16.21 -22.56 7.49
CA VAL A 21 -14.87 -22.02 7.20
C VAL A 21 -13.86 -23.14 6.98
N ARG A 22 -13.81 -24.13 7.87
CA ARG A 22 -12.88 -25.26 7.76
C ARG A 22 -13.18 -26.17 6.58
N THR A 23 -14.44 -26.43 6.27
CA THR A 23 -14.89 -27.25 5.13
C THR A 23 -14.40 -26.67 3.81
N HIS A 24 -14.44 -25.35 3.66
CA HIS A 24 -14.06 -24.68 2.41
C HIS A 24 -12.64 -24.13 2.40
N LEU A 25 -11.83 -24.41 3.44
CA LEU A 25 -10.52 -23.80 3.66
C LEU A 25 -9.56 -23.96 2.48
N ARG A 26 -9.39 -25.18 1.95
CA ARG A 26 -8.46 -25.43 0.81
C ARG A 26 -8.84 -24.61 -0.42
N ARG A 27 -10.12 -24.53 -0.74
CA ARG A 27 -10.66 -23.76 -1.86
C ARG A 27 -10.45 -22.27 -1.64
N ASN A 28 -10.83 -21.76 -0.47
CA ASN A 28 -10.71 -20.34 -0.13
C ASN A 28 -9.24 -19.89 -0.08
N PHE A 29 -8.37 -20.72 0.51
CA PHE A 29 -6.93 -20.44 0.56
C PHE A 29 -6.32 -20.37 -0.84
N GLY A 30 -6.63 -21.35 -1.73
CA GLY A 30 -6.17 -21.36 -3.11
C GLY A 30 -6.67 -20.17 -3.91
N ALA A 31 -7.96 -19.84 -3.82
CA ALA A 31 -8.55 -18.68 -4.51
C ALA A 31 -7.89 -17.35 -4.07
N HIS A 32 -7.68 -17.15 -2.76
CA HIS A 32 -7.00 -15.97 -2.24
C HIS A 32 -5.52 -15.91 -2.64
N LEU A 33 -4.84 -17.05 -2.73
CA LEU A 33 -3.45 -17.13 -3.18
C LEU A 33 -3.34 -16.68 -4.65
N VAL A 34 -4.16 -17.25 -5.54
CA VAL A 34 -4.16 -16.90 -6.97
C VAL A 34 -4.63 -15.45 -7.19
N HIS A 35 -5.67 -15.01 -6.44
CA HIS A 35 -6.05 -13.60 -6.43
C HIS A 35 -4.86 -12.68 -6.07
N GLY A 36 -4.08 -13.03 -5.06
CA GLY A 36 -2.92 -12.24 -4.67
C GLY A 36 -1.83 -12.26 -5.74
N LEU A 37 -1.57 -13.45 -6.28
CA LEU A 37 -0.52 -13.65 -7.30
C LEU A 37 -0.75 -12.79 -8.54
N LEU A 38 -1.97 -12.75 -9.05
CA LEU A 38 -2.34 -12.00 -10.24
C LEU A 38 -2.83 -10.59 -9.91
N GLY A 39 -3.71 -10.46 -8.90
CA GLY A 39 -4.40 -9.21 -8.59
C GLY A 39 -3.51 -8.12 -8.03
N GLN A 40 -2.35 -8.46 -7.44
CA GLN A 40 -1.41 -7.46 -6.94
C GLN A 40 -0.44 -6.91 -8.00
N THR A 41 -0.39 -7.49 -9.20
CA THR A 41 0.54 -7.05 -10.25
C THR A 41 0.35 -5.59 -10.63
N GLY A 42 -0.88 -5.20 -10.98
CA GLY A 42 -1.19 -3.82 -11.34
C GLY A 42 -1.01 -2.85 -10.17
N PHE A 43 -1.41 -3.24 -8.95
CA PHE A 43 -1.15 -2.44 -7.76
C PHE A 43 0.34 -2.14 -7.58
N ARG A 44 1.19 -3.17 -7.67
CA ARG A 44 2.64 -3.02 -7.48
C ARG A 44 3.28 -2.21 -8.60
N LEU A 45 2.87 -2.42 -9.84
CA LEU A 45 3.36 -1.69 -10.99
C LEU A 45 3.01 -0.19 -10.90
N ILE A 46 1.76 0.14 -10.57
CA ILE A 46 1.30 1.53 -10.41
C ILE A 46 1.99 2.20 -9.21
N ASN A 47 2.23 1.47 -8.12
CA ASN A 47 2.86 2.04 -6.92
C ASN A 47 4.39 2.06 -6.96
N ALA A 48 5.03 1.32 -7.87
CA ALA A 48 6.47 1.43 -8.06
C ALA A 48 6.87 2.87 -8.47
N PRO A 49 8.01 3.36 -7.98
CA PRO A 49 8.49 4.71 -8.31
C PRO A 49 9.17 4.75 -9.68
N THR A 50 8.57 4.15 -10.69
CA THR A 50 9.11 3.97 -12.04
C THR A 50 8.11 4.37 -13.11
N PHE A 51 7.22 3.46 -13.55
CA PHE A 51 6.36 3.66 -14.72
C PHE A 51 5.41 4.87 -14.64
N ILE A 52 4.66 5.05 -13.54
CA ILE A 52 3.74 6.19 -13.44
C ILE A 52 4.47 7.53 -13.39
N PRO A 53 5.53 7.73 -12.57
CA PRO A 53 6.31 8.96 -12.62
C PRO A 53 6.89 9.25 -14.00
N ALA A 54 7.50 8.26 -14.66
CA ALA A 54 8.09 8.41 -15.99
C ALA A 54 7.01 8.76 -17.04
N TYR A 55 5.86 8.06 -17.03
CA TYR A 55 4.76 8.32 -17.96
C TYR A 55 4.16 9.71 -17.77
N VAL A 56 3.86 10.13 -16.55
CA VAL A 56 3.31 11.46 -16.28
C VAL A 56 4.31 12.56 -16.67
N PHE A 57 5.60 12.32 -16.44
CA PHE A 57 6.65 13.25 -16.87
C PHE A 57 6.74 13.31 -18.40
N LEU A 58 6.65 12.19 -19.10
CA LEU A 58 6.60 12.14 -20.56
C LEU A 58 5.45 12.98 -21.13
N LEU A 59 4.24 12.88 -20.54
CA LEU A 59 3.06 13.62 -20.97
C LEU A 59 3.11 15.13 -20.69
N SER A 60 3.87 15.56 -19.66
CA SER A 60 3.77 16.93 -19.13
C SER A 60 5.06 17.72 -19.15
N GLY A 61 6.21 17.06 -19.18
CA GLY A 61 7.52 17.69 -18.94
C GLY A 61 7.65 18.34 -17.56
N SER A 62 6.79 17.99 -16.58
CA SER A 62 6.68 18.73 -15.32
C SER A 62 6.77 17.82 -14.10
N ASP A 63 7.75 18.10 -13.22
CA ASP A 63 7.89 17.46 -11.92
C ASP A 63 6.66 17.69 -11.02
N LEU A 64 6.06 18.90 -11.10
CA LEU A 64 4.84 19.21 -10.36
C LEU A 64 3.68 18.31 -10.79
N ALA A 65 3.54 18.04 -12.09
CA ALA A 65 2.51 17.14 -12.60
C ALA A 65 2.65 15.72 -12.02
N VAL A 66 3.89 15.24 -11.88
CA VAL A 66 4.20 13.95 -11.24
C VAL A 66 3.88 13.98 -9.75
N GLY A 67 4.21 15.06 -9.06
CA GLY A 67 3.86 15.28 -7.65
C GLY A 67 2.34 15.27 -7.42
N ILE A 68 1.58 15.97 -8.27
CA ILE A 68 0.11 16.00 -8.24
C ILE A 68 -0.47 14.60 -8.47
N ALA A 69 0.01 13.85 -9.45
CA ALA A 69 -0.46 12.49 -9.75
C ALA A 69 -0.37 11.58 -8.50
N ARG A 70 0.76 11.60 -7.81
CA ARG A 70 0.97 10.84 -6.57
C ARG A 70 0.19 11.38 -5.39
N GLY A 71 0.07 12.70 -5.28
CA GLY A 71 -0.77 13.35 -4.28
C GLY A 71 -2.24 12.97 -4.40
N LEU A 72 -2.81 13.01 -5.62
CA LEU A 72 -4.19 12.62 -5.88
C LEU A 72 -4.46 11.15 -5.56
N GLN A 73 -3.52 10.25 -5.88
CA GLN A 73 -3.65 8.84 -5.51
C GLN A 73 -3.72 8.65 -4.00
N SER A 74 -2.83 9.30 -3.23
CA SER A 74 -2.85 9.21 -1.76
C SER A 74 -4.06 9.91 -1.16
N PHE A 75 -4.51 11.02 -1.75
CA PHE A 75 -5.74 11.70 -1.35
C PHE A 75 -6.96 10.77 -1.46
N GLY A 76 -7.07 10.02 -2.57
CA GLY A 76 -8.10 9.01 -2.72
C GLY A 76 -8.06 7.96 -1.60
N MET A 77 -6.89 7.56 -1.14
CA MET A 77 -6.71 6.59 -0.05
C MET A 77 -6.98 7.16 1.35
N PHE A 78 -7.04 8.48 1.52
CA PHE A 78 -7.11 9.11 2.85
C PHE A 78 -8.39 8.80 3.61
N LEU A 79 -9.56 8.94 2.98
CA LEU A 79 -10.86 8.73 3.62
C LEU A 79 -11.56 7.42 3.22
N SER A 80 -11.15 6.85 2.12
CA SER A 80 -11.83 5.70 1.52
C SER A 80 -11.82 4.41 2.36
N PRO A 81 -10.82 4.09 3.22
CA PRO A 81 -10.90 2.94 4.11
C PRO A 81 -12.09 2.99 5.07
N ILE A 82 -12.47 4.19 5.52
CA ILE A 82 -13.61 4.38 6.44
C ILE A 82 -14.92 4.11 5.70
N LEU A 83 -15.04 4.61 4.46
CA LEU A 83 -16.19 4.31 3.60
C LEU A 83 -16.26 2.81 3.27
N GLY A 84 -15.11 2.16 3.08
CA GLY A 84 -15.05 0.71 2.92
C GLY A 84 -15.60 -0.04 4.13
N ALA A 85 -15.21 0.36 5.34
CA ALA A 85 -15.70 -0.23 6.59
C ALA A 85 -17.22 -0.06 6.75
N THR A 86 -17.74 1.17 6.61
CA THR A 86 -19.18 1.46 6.75
C THR A 86 -20.01 0.70 5.73
N THR A 87 -19.47 0.42 4.55
CA THR A 87 -20.17 -0.31 3.49
C THR A 87 -20.35 -1.80 3.82
N ILE A 88 -19.48 -2.39 4.67
CA ILE A 88 -19.50 -3.83 4.94
C ILE A 88 -19.97 -4.21 6.35
N GLU A 89 -19.89 -3.29 7.34
CA GLU A 89 -20.19 -3.59 8.75
C GLU A 89 -21.58 -4.19 8.99
N HIS A 90 -22.58 -3.78 8.18
CA HIS A 90 -23.97 -4.22 8.26
C HIS A 90 -24.32 -5.40 7.34
N ARG A 91 -23.34 -5.99 6.65
CA ARG A 91 -23.58 -7.03 5.65
C ARG A 91 -23.18 -8.41 6.13
N ARG A 92 -24.08 -9.37 5.98
CA ARG A 92 -23.80 -10.78 6.26
C ARG A 92 -22.80 -11.39 5.25
N ARG A 93 -22.80 -10.91 3.98
CA ARG A 93 -21.83 -11.28 2.94
C ARG A 93 -21.16 -10.03 2.37
N VAL A 94 -19.83 -10.04 2.27
CA VAL A 94 -19.04 -8.90 1.80
C VAL A 94 -18.39 -9.14 0.43
N LEU A 95 -18.32 -10.40 -0.01
CA LEU A 95 -17.72 -10.75 -1.30
C LEU A 95 -18.35 -10.00 -2.50
N PRO A 96 -19.68 -9.82 -2.61
CA PRO A 96 -20.27 -9.03 -3.71
C PRO A 96 -19.80 -7.58 -3.72
N VAL A 97 -19.69 -6.94 -2.55
CA VAL A 97 -19.17 -5.58 -2.42
C VAL A 97 -17.70 -5.55 -2.83
N GLY A 98 -16.92 -6.54 -2.39
CA GLY A 98 -15.51 -6.71 -2.78
C GLY A 98 -15.32 -6.84 -4.29
N PHE A 99 -16.23 -7.52 -4.99
CA PHE A 99 -16.24 -7.59 -6.46
C PHE A 99 -16.51 -6.24 -7.10
N VAL A 100 -17.54 -5.50 -6.65
CA VAL A 100 -17.88 -4.19 -7.22
C VAL A 100 -16.72 -3.20 -7.01
N VAL A 101 -16.25 -3.05 -5.78
CA VAL A 101 -15.16 -2.13 -5.45
C VAL A 101 -13.85 -2.54 -6.16
N GLY A 102 -13.57 -3.85 -6.18
CA GLY A 102 -12.42 -4.39 -6.90
C GLY A 102 -12.50 -4.17 -8.41
N SER A 103 -13.67 -4.28 -9.02
CA SER A 103 -13.88 -3.98 -10.44
C SER A 103 -13.69 -2.50 -10.73
N MET A 104 -14.26 -1.61 -9.89
CA MET A 104 -14.07 -0.17 -10.02
C MET A 104 -12.58 0.23 -9.94
N MET A 105 -11.81 -0.37 -9.02
CA MET A 105 -10.37 -0.14 -8.96
C MET A 105 -9.66 -0.50 -10.29
N ARG A 106 -10.06 -1.58 -10.94
CA ARG A 106 -9.46 -2.04 -12.21
C ARG A 106 -9.86 -1.20 -13.39
N VAL A 107 -11.11 -0.73 -13.42
CA VAL A 107 -11.59 0.22 -14.44
C VAL A 107 -10.69 1.47 -14.49
N GLN A 108 -10.14 1.92 -13.36
CA GLN A 108 -9.22 3.05 -13.34
C GLN A 108 -7.88 2.71 -14.04
N ILE A 109 -7.37 1.50 -13.86
CA ILE A 109 -6.15 1.05 -14.58
C ILE A 109 -6.41 0.99 -16.09
N LEU A 110 -7.56 0.43 -16.48
CA LEU A 110 -8.00 0.42 -17.89
C LEU A 110 -8.15 1.84 -18.42
N GLY A 111 -8.74 2.74 -17.63
CA GLY A 111 -8.91 4.14 -17.99
C GLY A 111 -7.57 4.84 -18.30
N ILE A 112 -6.52 4.60 -17.50
CA ILE A 112 -5.17 5.12 -17.76
C ILE A 112 -4.63 4.55 -19.10
N ALA A 113 -4.80 3.24 -19.33
CA ALA A 113 -4.35 2.60 -20.57
C ALA A 113 -5.08 3.17 -21.79
N LEU A 114 -6.42 3.25 -21.74
CA LEU A 114 -7.22 3.80 -22.85
C LEU A 114 -6.92 5.28 -23.11
N ALA A 115 -6.72 6.07 -22.05
CA ALA A 115 -6.32 7.45 -22.17
C ALA A 115 -4.99 7.59 -22.95
N GLY A 116 -4.01 6.73 -22.62
CA GLY A 116 -2.73 6.71 -23.33
C GLY A 116 -2.80 6.27 -24.79
N PHE A 117 -3.77 5.42 -25.15
CA PHE A 117 -3.94 4.98 -26.55
C PHE A 117 -4.73 5.97 -27.42
N PHE A 118 -5.71 6.67 -26.83
CA PHE A 118 -6.72 7.37 -27.63
C PHE A 118 -6.77 8.87 -27.41
N LEU A 119 -6.11 9.40 -26.37
CA LEU A 119 -6.14 10.83 -26.10
C LEU A 119 -4.79 11.49 -26.43
N SER A 120 -4.82 12.79 -26.74
CA SER A 120 -3.60 13.57 -26.82
C SER A 120 -2.96 13.73 -25.43
N ASP A 121 -1.66 14.03 -25.39
CA ASP A 121 -0.86 14.09 -24.15
C ASP A 121 -1.53 14.90 -23.04
N GLN A 122 -2.08 16.07 -23.39
CA GLN A 122 -2.76 16.93 -22.42
C GLN A 122 -4.00 16.26 -21.80
N TRP A 123 -4.84 15.63 -22.62
CA TRP A 123 -6.04 14.94 -22.13
C TRP A 123 -5.70 13.63 -21.43
N ALA A 124 -4.66 12.92 -21.91
CA ALA A 124 -4.14 11.73 -21.25
C ALA A 124 -3.59 12.06 -19.85
N LEU A 125 -2.93 13.20 -19.67
CA LEU A 125 -2.48 13.70 -18.37
C LEU A 125 -3.65 13.93 -17.40
N TRP A 126 -4.66 14.68 -17.83
CA TRP A 126 -5.84 14.96 -16.98
C TRP A 126 -6.60 13.67 -16.63
N ALA A 127 -6.77 12.78 -17.60
CA ALA A 127 -7.39 11.48 -17.38
C ALA A 127 -6.56 10.62 -16.42
N THR A 128 -5.24 10.60 -16.54
CA THR A 128 -4.34 9.87 -15.65
C THR A 128 -4.46 10.39 -14.20
N TRP A 129 -4.52 11.71 -13.99
CA TRP A 129 -4.73 12.29 -12.67
C TRP A 129 -6.07 11.87 -12.07
N LEU A 130 -7.15 11.96 -12.83
CA LEU A 130 -8.49 11.53 -12.39
C LEU A 130 -8.48 10.05 -12.02
N PHE A 131 -7.99 9.19 -12.92
CA PHE A 131 -8.00 7.75 -12.70
C PHE A 131 -7.07 7.31 -11.57
N LEU A 132 -5.94 7.97 -11.34
CA LEU A 132 -5.08 7.71 -10.19
C LEU A 132 -5.76 8.09 -8.88
N GLY A 133 -6.43 9.23 -8.82
CA GLY A 133 -7.22 9.62 -7.65
C GLY A 133 -8.33 8.62 -7.31
N LEU A 134 -9.11 8.22 -8.32
CA LEU A 134 -10.14 7.19 -8.18
C LEU A 134 -9.57 5.81 -7.89
N PHE A 135 -8.42 5.44 -8.48
CA PHE A 135 -7.71 4.21 -8.15
C PHE A 135 -7.34 4.18 -6.67
N GLY A 136 -6.76 5.26 -6.14
CA GLY A 136 -6.46 5.40 -4.72
C GLY A 136 -7.71 5.25 -3.85
N PHE A 137 -8.83 5.88 -4.23
CA PHE A 137 -10.09 5.79 -3.53
C PHE A 137 -10.61 4.34 -3.44
N PHE A 138 -10.71 3.63 -4.55
CA PHE A 138 -11.17 2.25 -4.56
C PHE A 138 -10.16 1.30 -3.91
N LEU A 139 -8.87 1.60 -4.01
CA LEU A 139 -7.80 0.83 -3.36
C LEU A 139 -7.93 0.86 -1.83
N GLY A 140 -8.17 2.04 -1.25
CA GLY A 140 -8.36 2.19 0.19
C GLY A 140 -9.59 1.43 0.71
N MET A 141 -10.72 1.51 0.00
CA MET A 141 -11.91 0.71 0.31
C MET A 141 -11.61 -0.80 0.21
N GLN A 142 -10.99 -1.21 -0.90
CA GLN A 142 -10.67 -2.62 -1.17
C GLN A 142 -9.76 -3.23 -0.11
N GLY A 143 -8.82 -2.45 0.43
CA GLY A 143 -7.93 -2.91 1.50
C GLY A 143 -8.69 -3.38 2.74
N VAL A 144 -9.70 -2.62 3.17
CA VAL A 144 -10.55 -2.97 4.33
C VAL A 144 -11.43 -4.18 4.01
N ILE A 145 -12.13 -4.14 2.87
CA ILE A 145 -13.05 -5.22 2.45
C ILE A 145 -12.29 -6.54 2.31
N PHE A 146 -11.11 -6.51 1.68
CA PHE A 146 -10.28 -7.68 1.49
C PHE A 146 -9.78 -8.28 2.82
N ASN A 147 -9.26 -7.45 3.74
CA ASN A 147 -8.79 -7.92 5.04
C ASN A 147 -9.95 -8.53 5.86
N PHE A 148 -11.13 -7.93 5.79
CA PHE A 148 -12.32 -8.45 6.44
C PHE A 148 -12.76 -9.79 5.81
N LEU A 149 -12.78 -9.90 4.48
CA LEU A 149 -13.10 -11.15 3.77
C LEU A 149 -12.13 -12.27 4.16
N VAL A 150 -10.81 -12.01 4.16
CA VAL A 150 -9.80 -12.99 4.60
C VAL A 150 -10.08 -13.44 6.03
N SER A 151 -10.46 -12.52 6.91
CA SER A 151 -10.76 -12.85 8.31
C SER A 151 -12.00 -13.73 8.48
N LYS A 152 -12.93 -13.70 7.53
CA LYS A 152 -14.12 -14.54 7.52
C LYS A 152 -13.87 -15.94 6.97
N VAL A 153 -13.01 -16.07 5.97
CA VAL A 153 -12.90 -17.31 5.16
C VAL A 153 -11.64 -18.11 5.43
N VAL A 154 -10.72 -17.56 6.26
CA VAL A 154 -9.45 -18.22 6.63
C VAL A 154 -9.27 -18.19 8.15
N PRO A 155 -9.04 -19.35 8.80
CA PRO A 155 -8.76 -19.43 10.24
C PRO A 155 -7.56 -18.59 10.66
N LEU A 156 -7.58 -18.05 11.88
CA LEU A 156 -6.57 -17.13 12.40
C LEU A 156 -5.14 -17.65 12.25
N GLU A 157 -4.95 -18.95 12.53
CA GLU A 157 -3.64 -19.63 12.52
C GLU A 157 -3.01 -19.68 11.12
N MET A 158 -3.83 -19.59 10.07
CA MET A 158 -3.39 -19.70 8.66
C MET A 158 -3.31 -18.35 7.94
N ARG A 159 -3.86 -17.27 8.49
CA ARG A 159 -3.88 -15.94 7.85
C ARG A 159 -2.48 -15.42 7.59
N GLY A 160 -1.59 -15.50 8.57
CA GLY A 160 -0.19 -15.06 8.43
C GLY A 160 0.54 -15.82 7.31
N ARG A 161 0.36 -17.15 7.26
CA ARG A 161 0.92 -17.98 6.19
C ARG A 161 0.37 -17.62 4.81
N LEU A 162 -0.95 -17.44 4.69
CA LEU A 162 -1.58 -17.03 3.42
C LEU A 162 -1.02 -15.68 2.95
N LEU A 163 -1.04 -14.66 3.81
CA LEU A 163 -0.60 -13.31 3.46
C LEU A 163 0.91 -13.28 3.14
N GLY A 164 1.73 -13.99 3.88
CA GLY A 164 3.17 -14.08 3.64
C GLY A 164 3.51 -14.71 2.30
N VAL A 165 2.97 -15.92 2.03
CA VAL A 165 3.19 -16.62 0.75
C VAL A 165 2.62 -15.83 -0.42
N ARG A 166 1.40 -15.29 -0.27
CA ARG A 166 0.75 -14.45 -1.28
C ARG A 166 1.60 -13.23 -1.62
N ASN A 167 2.11 -12.50 -0.62
CA ASN A 167 2.91 -11.30 -0.84
C ASN A 167 4.26 -11.61 -1.49
N ALA A 168 4.93 -12.69 -1.09
CA ALA A 168 6.18 -13.11 -1.70
C ALA A 168 5.98 -13.49 -3.17
N LEU A 169 5.05 -14.42 -3.46
CA LEU A 169 4.80 -14.88 -4.82
C LEU A 169 4.30 -13.76 -5.74
N SER A 170 3.41 -12.88 -5.26
CA SER A 170 2.95 -11.74 -6.05
C SER A 170 4.06 -10.76 -6.40
N GLY A 171 5.11 -10.68 -5.57
CA GLY A 171 6.30 -9.88 -5.86
C GLY A 171 7.04 -10.39 -7.10
N PHE A 172 7.23 -11.70 -7.21
CA PHE A 172 7.88 -12.30 -8.40
C PHE A 172 7.08 -12.07 -9.68
N VAL A 173 5.75 -12.30 -9.63
CA VAL A 173 4.89 -12.06 -10.80
C VAL A 173 4.88 -10.58 -11.20
N ALA A 174 4.75 -9.67 -10.23
CA ALA A 174 4.76 -8.24 -10.50
C ALA A 174 6.12 -7.76 -11.05
N ALA A 175 7.22 -8.33 -10.57
CA ALA A 175 8.56 -8.06 -11.10
C ALA A 175 8.69 -8.53 -12.56
N GLY A 176 8.19 -9.73 -12.88
CA GLY A 176 8.15 -10.24 -14.26
C GLY A 176 7.30 -9.37 -15.18
N VAL A 177 6.11 -8.95 -14.72
CA VAL A 177 5.25 -8.01 -15.48
C VAL A 177 5.93 -6.65 -15.65
N GLY A 178 6.73 -6.19 -14.68
CA GLY A 178 7.54 -4.98 -14.80
C GLY A 178 8.58 -5.07 -15.93
N ILE A 179 9.28 -6.21 -16.05
CA ILE A 179 10.23 -6.44 -17.16
C ILE A 179 9.51 -6.46 -18.50
N ILE A 180 8.37 -7.18 -18.60
CA ILE A 180 7.56 -7.18 -19.84
C ILE A 180 7.11 -5.76 -20.17
N GLY A 181 6.63 -5.01 -19.16
CA GLY A 181 6.22 -3.62 -19.33
C GLY A 181 7.35 -2.73 -19.84
N GLY A 182 8.58 -2.91 -19.35
CA GLY A 182 9.75 -2.21 -19.86
C GLY A 182 10.00 -2.46 -21.35
N ARG A 183 9.97 -3.73 -21.76
CA ARG A 183 10.13 -4.09 -23.19
C ARG A 183 9.01 -3.53 -24.06
N LEU A 184 7.79 -3.43 -23.56
CA LEU A 184 6.69 -2.81 -24.27
C LEU A 184 6.93 -1.30 -24.46
N VAL A 185 7.51 -0.63 -23.47
CA VAL A 185 7.87 0.79 -23.55
C VAL A 185 8.93 0.98 -24.62
N ASP A 186 10.02 0.20 -24.63
CA ASP A 186 11.10 0.32 -25.62
C ASP A 186 10.66 0.00 -27.05
N SER A 187 9.75 -0.95 -27.22
CA SER A 187 9.21 -1.33 -28.53
C SER A 187 8.08 -0.42 -29.03
N GLU A 188 7.70 0.61 -28.26
CA GLU A 188 6.52 1.43 -28.53
C GLU A 188 5.26 0.60 -28.85
N ALA A 189 5.11 -0.52 -28.14
CA ALA A 189 4.09 -1.52 -28.42
C ALA A 189 2.70 -0.90 -28.58
N LEU A 190 2.01 -1.24 -29.66
CA LEU A 190 0.68 -0.72 -30.01
C LEU A 190 0.64 0.83 -30.15
N GLY A 191 1.77 1.48 -30.45
CA GLY A 191 1.88 2.92 -30.59
C GLY A 191 2.05 3.69 -29.26
N ASN A 192 1.92 3.02 -28.09
CA ASN A 192 2.21 3.59 -26.78
C ASN A 192 2.54 2.47 -25.77
N GLY A 193 3.82 2.24 -25.54
CA GLY A 193 4.29 1.16 -24.68
C GLY A 193 3.88 1.29 -23.20
N TYR A 194 3.73 2.50 -22.67
CA TYR A 194 3.20 2.72 -21.33
C TYR A 194 1.73 2.30 -21.22
N ALA A 195 0.90 2.70 -22.18
CA ALA A 195 -0.50 2.32 -22.26
C ALA A 195 -0.66 0.79 -22.38
N ALA A 196 0.18 0.14 -23.21
CA ALA A 196 0.23 -1.31 -23.34
C ALA A 196 0.60 -1.99 -22.01
N THR A 197 1.57 -1.44 -21.27
CA THR A 197 1.97 -1.92 -19.93
C THR A 197 0.82 -1.85 -18.93
N PHE A 198 0.09 -0.74 -18.89
CA PHE A 198 -1.10 -0.61 -18.01
C PHE A 198 -2.24 -1.52 -18.46
N GLY A 199 -2.39 -1.77 -19.77
CA GLY A 199 -3.33 -2.74 -20.33
C GLY A 199 -3.05 -4.17 -19.82
N ILE A 200 -1.80 -4.60 -19.88
CA ILE A 200 -1.38 -5.90 -19.31
C ILE A 200 -1.64 -5.95 -17.81
N ALA A 201 -1.29 -4.90 -17.06
CA ALA A 201 -1.58 -4.80 -15.63
C ALA A 201 -3.08 -4.94 -15.34
N PHE A 202 -3.96 -4.32 -16.15
CA PHE A 202 -5.40 -4.47 -16.07
C PHE A 202 -5.84 -5.92 -16.28
N VAL A 203 -5.31 -6.61 -17.30
CA VAL A 203 -5.66 -8.01 -17.57
C VAL A 203 -5.29 -8.91 -16.39
N PHE A 204 -4.04 -8.84 -15.91
CA PHE A 204 -3.60 -9.66 -14.78
C PHE A 204 -4.43 -9.40 -13.52
N THR A 205 -4.67 -8.14 -13.18
CA THR A 205 -5.45 -7.80 -11.98
C THR A 205 -6.91 -8.22 -12.11
N SER A 206 -7.48 -8.18 -13.31
CA SER A 206 -8.85 -8.61 -13.56
C SER A 206 -8.99 -10.12 -13.49
N LEU A 207 -8.06 -10.88 -14.06
CA LEU A 207 -7.97 -12.32 -13.89
C LEU A 207 -7.83 -12.70 -12.40
N GLY A 208 -7.00 -11.95 -11.66
CA GLY A 208 -6.89 -12.11 -10.22
C GLY A 208 -8.23 -11.89 -9.51
N LEU A 209 -8.97 -10.83 -9.82
CA LEU A 209 -10.29 -10.59 -9.22
C LEU A 209 -11.27 -11.72 -9.53
N ALA A 210 -11.29 -12.20 -10.78
CA ALA A 210 -12.17 -13.28 -11.20
C ALA A 210 -12.00 -14.55 -10.34
N THR A 211 -10.79 -14.82 -9.83
CA THR A 211 -10.56 -15.98 -8.95
C THR A 211 -11.28 -15.90 -7.61
N LEU A 212 -11.67 -14.70 -7.15
CA LEU A 212 -12.48 -14.56 -5.94
C LEU A 212 -13.92 -15.12 -6.12
N ALA A 213 -14.39 -15.32 -7.37
CA ALA A 213 -15.65 -16.00 -7.61
C ALA A 213 -15.66 -17.45 -7.08
N PHE A 214 -14.48 -18.04 -6.92
CA PHE A 214 -14.35 -19.38 -6.34
C PHE A 214 -14.37 -19.37 -4.80
N VAL A 215 -14.34 -18.22 -4.13
CA VAL A 215 -14.43 -18.14 -2.67
C VAL A 215 -15.84 -18.49 -2.21
N LYS A 216 -15.93 -19.38 -1.25
CA LYS A 216 -17.17 -19.68 -0.50
C LYS A 216 -17.14 -18.87 0.80
N GLU A 217 -17.94 -17.81 0.83
CA GLU A 217 -18.07 -16.94 1.98
C GLU A 217 -19.23 -17.42 2.87
N PRO A 218 -18.98 -17.82 4.13
CA PRO A 218 -20.05 -18.13 5.09
C PRO A 218 -20.77 -16.84 5.52
N GLU A 219 -22.02 -16.95 5.91
CA GLU A 219 -22.77 -15.82 6.47
C GLU A 219 -22.29 -15.52 7.90
N THR A 220 -22.02 -14.26 8.20
CA THR A 220 -21.64 -13.84 9.55
C THR A 220 -22.86 -13.97 10.48
N PRO A 221 -22.73 -14.65 11.64
CA PRO A 221 -23.84 -14.81 12.59
C PRO A 221 -24.37 -13.49 13.13
N GLU A 222 -23.46 -12.58 13.45
CA GLU A 222 -23.74 -11.25 14.00
C GLU A 222 -23.26 -10.15 13.08
N VAL A 223 -24.05 -9.08 12.97
CA VAL A 223 -23.75 -7.87 12.19
C VAL A 223 -23.68 -6.70 13.18
N ARG A 224 -22.67 -5.85 13.08
CA ARG A 224 -22.53 -4.67 13.93
C ARG A 224 -23.38 -3.51 13.41
N GLU A 225 -23.91 -2.71 14.32
CA GLU A 225 -24.48 -1.42 13.97
C GLU A 225 -23.36 -0.46 13.53
N ALA A 226 -23.63 0.32 12.48
CA ALA A 226 -22.65 1.26 11.93
C ALA A 226 -22.45 2.44 12.88
N GLU A 227 -21.25 2.62 13.42
CA GLU A 227 -20.89 3.84 14.16
C GLU A 227 -20.59 4.97 13.18
N GLY A 228 -21.16 6.16 13.48
CA GLY A 228 -21.02 7.33 12.62
C GLY A 228 -19.57 7.86 12.52
N PHE A 229 -19.12 8.13 11.29
CA PHE A 229 -17.80 8.68 10.97
C PHE A 229 -17.45 9.96 11.77
N ALA A 230 -18.39 10.89 11.87
CA ALA A 230 -18.19 12.16 12.59
C ALA A 230 -17.92 11.96 14.09
N GLN A 231 -18.53 10.95 14.70
CA GLN A 231 -18.31 10.62 16.11
C GLN A 231 -16.88 10.08 16.35
N ARG A 232 -16.37 9.25 15.44
CA ARG A 232 -14.99 8.75 15.48
C ARG A 232 -13.96 9.89 15.35
N LEU A 233 -14.20 10.85 14.45
CA LEU A 233 -13.31 12.03 14.28
C LEU A 233 -13.26 12.92 15.53
N ARG A 234 -14.37 13.13 16.22
CA ARG A 234 -14.41 13.96 17.44
C ARG A 234 -13.60 13.40 18.60
N GLN A 235 -13.31 12.10 18.62
CA GLN A 235 -12.54 11.45 19.67
C GLN A 235 -11.03 11.59 19.48
N LEU A 236 -10.55 12.01 18.28
CA LEU A 236 -9.12 12.09 17.93
C LEU A 236 -8.30 12.99 18.85
N PRO A 237 -8.72 14.26 19.12
CA PRO A 237 -7.92 15.15 19.96
C PRO A 237 -7.75 14.62 21.40
N ALA A 238 -8.79 13.97 21.94
CA ALA A 238 -8.75 13.36 23.26
C ALA A 238 -7.78 12.18 23.30
N LEU A 239 -7.78 11.34 22.26
CA LEU A 239 -6.87 10.19 22.16
C LEU A 239 -5.40 10.64 22.13
N LEU A 240 -5.07 11.62 21.29
CA LEU A 240 -3.71 12.14 21.16
C LEU A 240 -3.22 12.82 22.47
N ARG A 241 -4.10 13.49 23.20
CA ARG A 241 -3.75 14.11 24.48
C ARG A 241 -3.58 13.11 25.60
N SER A 242 -4.30 11.99 25.58
CA SER A 242 -4.30 10.99 26.65
C SER A 242 -3.08 10.07 26.66
N ASP A 243 -2.39 9.92 25.51
CA ASP A 243 -1.25 9.00 25.37
C ASP A 243 -0.07 9.69 24.67
N ARG A 244 0.83 10.22 25.50
CA ARG A 244 2.01 10.98 25.02
C ARG A 244 2.92 10.13 24.15
N GLU A 245 3.15 8.87 24.50
CA GLU A 245 4.08 8.01 23.75
C GLU A 245 3.52 7.64 22.38
N PHE A 246 2.22 7.29 22.35
CA PHE A 246 1.53 7.09 21.09
C PHE A 246 1.58 8.35 20.21
N THR A 247 1.42 9.53 20.79
CA THR A 247 1.47 10.79 20.04
C THR A 247 2.84 11.08 19.48
N ILE A 248 3.91 10.85 20.26
CA ILE A 248 5.29 10.99 19.77
C ILE A 248 5.54 9.98 18.64
N TYR A 249 5.14 8.73 18.82
CA TYR A 249 5.26 7.72 17.77
C TYR A 249 4.45 8.09 16.51
N PHE A 250 3.22 8.58 16.68
CA PHE A 250 2.36 9.05 15.58
C PHE A 250 3.05 10.15 14.77
N LEU A 251 3.65 11.15 15.43
CA LEU A 251 4.40 12.22 14.77
C LEU A 251 5.66 11.68 14.08
N ALA A 252 6.42 10.80 14.75
CA ALA A 252 7.59 10.17 14.16
C ALA A 252 7.22 9.34 12.91
N ARG A 253 6.12 8.61 12.94
CA ARG A 253 5.60 7.88 11.78
C ARG A 253 5.22 8.81 10.62
N ALA A 254 4.57 9.92 10.91
CA ALA A 254 4.22 10.94 9.91
C ALA A 254 5.48 11.56 9.29
N LEU A 255 6.49 11.94 10.10
CA LEU A 255 7.78 12.43 9.62
C LEU A 255 8.53 11.39 8.79
N GLY A 256 8.57 10.12 9.23
CA GLY A 256 9.20 9.03 8.48
C GLY A 256 8.54 8.80 7.12
N ALA A 257 7.21 8.95 7.05
CA ALA A 257 6.44 8.85 5.82
C ALA A 257 6.75 9.97 4.80
N MET A 258 7.38 11.08 5.23
CA MET A 258 7.85 12.14 4.31
C MET A 258 8.90 11.63 3.30
N GLY A 259 9.55 10.50 3.56
CA GLY A 259 10.37 9.83 2.54
C GLY A 259 9.62 9.53 1.25
N ARG A 260 8.29 9.35 1.31
CA ARG A 260 7.43 9.16 0.12
C ARG A 260 7.43 10.39 -0.81
N MET A 261 7.77 11.58 -0.30
CA MET A 261 7.90 12.80 -1.09
C MET A 261 8.96 12.66 -2.19
N ALA A 262 10.09 12.00 -1.88
CA ALA A 262 11.22 11.85 -2.80
C ALA A 262 10.99 10.76 -3.87
N MET A 263 10.19 9.74 -3.57
CA MET A 263 10.08 8.54 -4.40
C MET A 263 9.71 8.79 -5.87
N PRO A 264 8.73 9.65 -6.21
CA PRO A 264 8.38 9.90 -7.61
C PRO A 264 9.52 10.53 -8.42
N PHE A 265 10.43 11.22 -7.74
CA PHE A 265 11.51 12.00 -8.36
C PHE A 265 12.82 11.23 -8.51
N TYR A 266 12.93 10.01 -7.96
CA TYR A 266 14.13 9.19 -8.15
C TYR A 266 14.39 8.87 -9.62
N ILE A 267 13.35 8.47 -10.35
CA ILE A 267 13.47 8.14 -11.76
C ILE A 267 13.69 9.39 -12.61
N LEU A 268 13.00 10.49 -12.30
CA LEU A 268 13.16 11.74 -13.01
C LEU A 268 14.60 12.27 -12.89
N PHE A 269 15.15 12.22 -11.68
CA PHE A 269 16.54 12.60 -11.42
C PHE A 269 17.53 11.67 -12.16
N ALA A 270 17.28 10.36 -12.18
CA ALA A 270 18.11 9.42 -12.90
C ALA A 270 18.12 9.73 -14.42
N MET A 271 16.97 10.07 -15.01
CA MET A 271 16.85 10.48 -16.42
C MET A 271 17.63 11.74 -16.77
N THR A 272 17.99 12.59 -15.78
CA THR A 272 18.85 13.77 -16.01
C THR A 272 20.33 13.40 -16.09
N ARG A 273 20.74 12.19 -15.67
CA ARG A 273 22.14 11.77 -15.55
C ARG A 273 22.52 10.62 -16.46
N MET A 274 21.57 9.80 -16.83
CA MET A 274 21.79 8.62 -17.64
C MET A 274 20.60 8.34 -18.53
N GLU A 275 20.82 7.67 -19.64
CA GLU A 275 19.75 7.18 -20.49
C GLU A 275 18.97 6.08 -19.77
N ILE A 276 17.68 6.27 -19.57
CA ILE A 276 16.76 5.33 -18.94
C ILE A 276 15.68 4.98 -19.96
N GLY A 277 15.81 3.82 -20.55
CA GLY A 277 14.79 3.23 -21.41
C GLY A 277 13.77 2.39 -20.64
N GLY A 278 12.95 1.64 -21.36
CA GLY A 278 11.96 0.77 -20.76
C GLY A 278 12.57 -0.43 -20.07
N GLU A 279 13.67 -1.02 -20.60
CA GLU A 279 14.36 -2.13 -19.95
C GLU A 279 14.89 -1.71 -18.57
N GLU A 280 15.48 -0.52 -18.45
CA GLU A 280 15.94 0.03 -17.18
C GLU A 280 14.75 0.29 -16.24
N LEU A 281 13.65 0.85 -16.73
CA LEU A 281 12.42 1.03 -15.93
C LEU A 281 11.90 -0.31 -15.38
N GLY A 282 11.89 -1.35 -16.22
CA GLY A 282 11.50 -2.70 -15.84
C GLY A 282 12.41 -3.30 -14.78
N ALA A 283 13.73 -3.17 -14.96
CA ALA A 283 14.73 -3.67 -14.03
C ALA A 283 14.69 -2.93 -12.68
N LEU A 284 14.52 -1.61 -12.67
CA LEU A 284 14.35 -0.81 -11.45
C LEU A 284 13.06 -1.18 -10.71
N SER A 285 11.98 -1.41 -11.46
CA SER A 285 10.71 -1.91 -10.89
C SER A 285 10.89 -3.29 -10.26
N LEU A 286 11.61 -4.21 -10.92
CA LEU A 286 11.95 -5.52 -10.39
C LEU A 286 12.73 -5.38 -9.09
N ALA A 287 13.81 -4.58 -9.07
CA ALA A 287 14.63 -4.37 -7.88
C ALA A 287 13.78 -3.88 -6.70
N PHE A 288 12.97 -2.85 -6.92
CA PHE A 288 12.10 -2.28 -5.89
C PHE A 288 11.01 -3.26 -5.41
N VAL A 289 10.25 -3.86 -6.33
CA VAL A 289 9.10 -4.71 -5.99
C VAL A 289 9.56 -6.00 -5.33
N LEU A 290 10.63 -6.62 -5.84
CA LEU A 290 11.13 -7.87 -5.30
C LEU A 290 11.67 -7.68 -3.89
N THR A 291 12.52 -6.67 -3.66
CA THR A 291 13.09 -6.41 -2.33
C THR A 291 12.04 -5.94 -1.33
N ASN A 292 11.04 -5.16 -1.75
CA ASN A 292 9.89 -4.83 -0.92
C ASN A 292 9.09 -6.08 -0.49
N SER A 293 8.91 -7.03 -1.41
CA SER A 293 8.11 -8.24 -1.16
C SER A 293 8.83 -9.27 -0.31
N VAL A 294 10.08 -9.60 -0.69
CA VAL A 294 10.93 -10.56 0.03
C VAL A 294 11.39 -9.96 1.36
N GLY A 295 11.69 -8.67 1.36
CA GLY A 295 12.07 -7.93 2.56
C GLY A 295 11.05 -8.04 3.69
N ASN A 296 9.75 -8.09 3.38
CA ASN A 296 8.73 -8.27 4.41
C ASN A 296 8.87 -9.59 5.17
N LEU A 297 9.36 -10.67 4.55
CA LEU A 297 9.63 -11.93 5.24
C LEU A 297 10.84 -11.80 6.19
N LEU A 298 11.89 -11.11 5.74
CA LEU A 298 13.09 -10.85 6.55
C LEU A 298 12.73 -9.96 7.74
N TRP A 299 11.98 -8.88 7.52
CA TRP A 299 11.54 -7.97 8.55
C TRP A 299 10.64 -8.63 9.59
N GLY A 300 9.76 -9.57 9.17
CA GLY A 300 8.97 -10.38 10.07
C GLY A 300 9.84 -11.17 11.05
N ALA A 301 10.81 -11.91 10.52
CA ALA A 301 11.74 -12.70 11.34
C ALA A 301 12.60 -11.84 12.28
N VAL A 302 12.99 -10.64 11.86
CA VAL A 302 13.71 -9.68 12.71
C VAL A 302 12.80 -9.11 13.79
N ALA A 303 11.56 -8.75 13.43
CA ALA A 303 10.58 -8.20 14.35
C ALA A 303 10.22 -9.18 15.47
N ASP A 304 10.08 -10.47 15.14
CA ASP A 304 9.80 -11.51 16.13
C ASP A 304 10.88 -11.59 17.21
N ARG A 305 12.15 -11.37 16.84
CA ARG A 305 13.31 -11.45 17.74
C ARG A 305 13.63 -10.14 18.45
N ARG A 306 13.53 -9.00 17.76
CA ARG A 306 14.03 -7.69 18.20
C ARG A 306 12.95 -6.60 18.37
N GLY A 307 11.67 -6.95 18.14
CA GLY A 307 10.57 -6.00 18.19
C GLY A 307 10.43 -5.12 16.93
N PHE A 308 9.26 -4.54 16.77
CA PHE A 308 8.95 -3.68 15.60
C PHE A 308 9.67 -2.34 15.64
N ARG A 309 10.01 -1.82 16.84
CA ARG A 309 10.78 -0.58 16.98
C ARG A 309 12.17 -0.70 16.30
N GLY A 310 12.88 -1.81 16.54
CA GLY A 310 14.17 -2.05 15.90
C GLY A 310 14.08 -2.10 14.38
N VAL A 311 13.06 -2.78 13.84
CA VAL A 311 12.80 -2.82 12.39
C VAL A 311 12.52 -1.43 11.83
N PHE A 312 11.71 -0.63 12.51
CA PHE A 312 11.40 0.75 12.10
C PHE A 312 12.67 1.60 11.94
N LEU A 313 13.55 1.55 12.93
CA LEU A 313 14.81 2.32 12.91
C LEU A 313 15.74 1.86 11.77
N VAL A 314 15.98 0.56 11.63
CA VAL A 314 16.87 0.03 10.59
C VAL A 314 16.30 0.28 9.20
N ALA A 315 14.98 0.12 9.02
CA ALA A 315 14.32 0.36 7.75
C ALA A 315 14.41 1.84 7.31
N LEU A 316 14.27 2.80 8.23
CA LEU A 316 14.49 4.21 7.94
C LEU A 316 15.94 4.50 7.53
N VAL A 317 16.93 3.93 8.23
CA VAL A 317 18.34 4.09 7.88
C VAL A 317 18.62 3.55 6.48
N ILE A 318 18.14 2.35 6.16
CA ILE A 318 18.29 1.77 4.81
C ILE A 318 17.64 2.68 3.76
N TRP A 319 16.43 3.19 4.02
CA TRP A 319 15.75 4.07 3.06
C TRP A 319 16.51 5.38 2.85
N MET A 320 16.95 6.06 3.92
CA MET A 320 17.79 7.27 3.83
C MET A 320 19.10 7.01 3.07
N ALA A 321 19.80 5.93 3.39
CA ALA A 321 21.05 5.56 2.71
C ALA A 321 20.81 5.29 1.22
N SER A 322 19.69 4.63 0.88
CA SER A 322 19.31 4.37 -0.50
C SER A 322 18.96 5.64 -1.26
N THR A 323 18.28 6.62 -0.60
CA THR A 323 18.06 7.95 -1.18
C THR A 323 19.40 8.66 -1.43
N GLY A 324 20.34 8.59 -0.48
CA GLY A 324 21.71 9.09 -0.67
C GLY A 324 22.45 8.39 -1.82
N LEU A 325 22.23 7.09 -2.02
CA LEU A 325 22.81 6.38 -3.15
C LEU A 325 22.17 6.82 -4.48
N VAL A 326 20.86 7.07 -4.55
CA VAL A 326 20.24 7.67 -5.75
C VAL A 326 20.89 9.00 -6.09
N MET A 327 21.12 9.87 -5.10
CA MET A 327 21.74 11.20 -5.29
C MET A 327 23.14 11.14 -5.92
N ASN A 328 23.87 10.06 -5.66
CA ASN A 328 25.26 9.87 -6.08
C ASN A 328 25.42 8.78 -7.17
N SER A 329 24.31 8.28 -7.72
CA SER A 329 24.37 7.25 -8.76
C SER A 329 24.87 7.84 -10.09
N GLU A 330 25.96 7.28 -10.59
CA GLU A 330 26.57 7.58 -11.90
C GLU A 330 26.41 6.41 -12.89
N THR A 331 26.08 5.23 -12.38
CA THR A 331 25.89 4.03 -13.18
C THR A 331 24.54 3.38 -12.89
N PHE A 332 24.02 2.67 -13.88
CA PHE A 332 22.77 1.90 -13.72
C PHE A 332 22.85 0.89 -12.58
N GLY A 333 24.01 0.23 -12.39
CA GLY A 333 24.19 -0.74 -11.30
C GLY A 333 24.03 -0.11 -9.90
N GLN A 334 24.55 1.11 -9.70
CA GLN A 334 24.36 1.86 -8.45
C GLN A 334 22.90 2.23 -8.24
N LEU A 335 22.23 2.69 -9.29
CA LEU A 335 20.81 3.03 -9.26
C LEU A 335 19.94 1.79 -8.96
N PHE A 336 20.28 0.64 -9.56
CA PHE A 336 19.59 -0.63 -9.29
C PHE A 336 19.68 -1.03 -7.81
N VAL A 337 20.89 -0.94 -7.23
CA VAL A 337 21.10 -1.21 -5.79
C VAL A 337 20.32 -0.19 -4.92
N ALA A 338 20.31 1.09 -5.31
CA ALA A 338 19.53 2.10 -4.62
C ALA A 338 18.03 1.78 -4.61
N TYR A 339 17.45 1.40 -5.75
CA TYR A 339 16.04 1.00 -5.84
C TYR A 339 15.72 -0.27 -5.04
N ALA A 340 16.62 -1.23 -5.02
CA ALA A 340 16.52 -2.39 -4.15
C ALA A 340 16.49 -2.00 -2.67
N GLY A 341 17.38 -1.09 -2.27
CA GLY A 341 17.43 -0.55 -0.91
C GLY A 341 16.18 0.26 -0.54
N VAL A 342 15.67 1.10 -1.45
CA VAL A 342 14.39 1.82 -1.25
C VAL A 342 13.24 0.82 -1.05
N GLY A 343 13.16 -0.22 -1.86
CA GLY A 343 12.13 -1.27 -1.71
C GLY A 343 12.20 -1.97 -0.35
N LEU A 344 13.41 -2.36 0.07
CA LEU A 344 13.66 -3.00 1.36
C LEU A 344 13.32 -2.06 2.53
N GLY A 345 13.81 -0.82 2.48
CA GLY A 345 13.59 0.19 3.52
C GLY A 345 12.12 0.58 3.66
N LEU A 346 11.44 0.89 2.54
CA LEU A 346 10.01 1.20 2.55
C LEU A 346 9.16 0.01 3.06
N GLY A 347 9.47 -1.22 2.63
CA GLY A 347 8.77 -2.42 3.10
C GLY A 347 8.89 -2.59 4.62
N GLY A 348 10.10 -2.46 5.16
CA GLY A 348 10.33 -2.51 6.60
C GLY A 348 9.66 -1.39 7.37
N PHE A 349 9.72 -0.16 6.85
CA PHE A 349 9.02 1.01 7.43
C PHE A 349 7.51 0.78 7.48
N MET A 350 6.90 0.38 6.36
CA MET A 350 5.45 0.15 6.29
C MET A 350 5.00 -0.96 7.23
N MET A 351 5.69 -2.11 7.20
CA MET A 351 5.38 -3.24 8.06
C MET A 351 5.55 -2.90 9.54
N SER A 352 6.69 -2.34 9.93
CA SER A 352 6.96 -2.00 11.34
C SER A 352 6.05 -0.90 11.85
N SER A 353 5.78 0.13 11.03
CA SER A 353 4.91 1.24 11.42
C SER A 353 3.45 0.83 11.60
N GLN A 354 2.96 -0.16 10.86
CA GLN A 354 1.61 -0.70 11.08
C GLN A 354 1.51 -1.56 12.34
N ASN A 355 2.52 -2.40 12.59
CA ASN A 355 2.50 -3.32 13.71
C ASN A 355 2.87 -2.64 15.05
N LEU A 356 3.77 -1.67 15.04
CA LEU A 356 4.15 -0.94 16.25
C LEU A 356 2.97 -0.17 16.86
N VAL A 357 2.01 0.29 16.04
CA VAL A 357 0.75 0.88 16.54
C VAL A 357 0.00 -0.08 17.44
N LEU A 358 0.07 -1.39 17.18
CA LEU A 358 -0.64 -2.42 17.95
C LEU A 358 -0.06 -2.62 19.36
N GLU A 359 1.18 -2.20 19.58
CA GLU A 359 1.89 -2.33 20.85
C GLU A 359 1.60 -1.17 21.82
N PHE A 360 0.87 -0.10 21.38
CA PHE A 360 0.50 1.03 22.23
C PHE A 360 -0.90 0.89 22.83
N GLY A 361 -1.01 1.08 24.16
CA GLY A 361 -2.25 1.28 24.89
C GLY A 361 -3.20 0.08 24.98
N SER A 362 -4.42 0.32 25.44
CA SER A 362 -5.42 -0.72 25.66
C SER A 362 -6.08 -1.19 24.36
N ARG A 363 -6.50 -2.46 24.34
CA ARG A 363 -7.24 -3.07 23.21
C ARG A 363 -8.50 -2.29 22.81
N ARG A 364 -9.13 -1.57 23.76
CA ARG A 364 -10.36 -0.81 23.53
C ARG A 364 -10.18 0.33 22.53
N ASN A 365 -9.04 1.03 22.57
CA ASN A 365 -8.77 2.20 21.71
C ASN A 365 -7.94 1.86 20.45
N LEU A 366 -7.58 0.59 20.27
CA LEU A 366 -6.71 0.13 19.20
C LEU A 366 -7.26 0.44 17.78
N PRO A 367 -8.54 0.21 17.45
CA PRO A 367 -9.07 0.52 16.13
C PRO A 367 -8.93 2.01 15.78
N MET A 368 -9.17 2.90 16.76
CA MET A 368 -9.02 4.33 16.57
C MET A 368 -7.55 4.73 16.32
N ARG A 369 -6.60 4.15 17.09
CA ARG A 369 -5.16 4.41 16.90
C ARG A 369 -4.68 4.01 15.52
N ILE A 370 -5.12 2.84 15.03
CA ILE A 370 -4.80 2.37 13.67
C ILE A 370 -5.35 3.35 12.62
N ALA A 371 -6.60 3.76 12.76
CA ALA A 371 -7.24 4.67 11.82
C ALA A 371 -6.50 6.02 11.75
N VAL A 372 -6.20 6.62 12.90
CA VAL A 372 -5.48 7.89 13.01
C VAL A 372 -4.09 7.80 12.38
N ALA A 373 -3.33 6.77 12.75
CA ALA A 373 -1.97 6.59 12.26
C ALA A 373 -1.93 6.36 10.73
N ASN A 374 -2.90 5.65 10.17
CA ASN A 374 -3.01 5.45 8.72
C ASN A 374 -3.43 6.75 8.01
N SER A 375 -4.41 7.47 8.52
CA SER A 375 -4.86 8.74 7.95
C SER A 375 -3.72 9.77 7.88
N ALA A 376 -2.91 9.90 8.94
CA ALA A 376 -1.76 10.80 8.91
C ALA A 376 -0.75 10.41 7.83
N THR A 377 -0.47 9.12 7.68
CA THR A 377 0.45 8.63 6.65
C THR A 377 -0.05 8.95 5.23
N GLU A 378 -1.35 8.83 4.99
CA GLU A 378 -1.94 9.15 3.69
C GLU A 378 -2.06 10.66 3.45
N LEU A 379 -2.27 11.46 4.49
CA LEU A 379 -2.21 12.93 4.39
C LEU A 379 -0.80 13.39 3.98
N VAL A 380 0.24 12.84 4.61
CA VAL A 380 1.64 13.06 4.22
C VAL A 380 1.89 12.58 2.80
N GLY A 381 1.35 11.41 2.42
CA GLY A 381 1.42 10.89 1.06
C GLY A 381 0.71 11.76 0.02
N THR A 382 -0.26 12.57 0.44
CA THR A 382 -0.96 13.55 -0.41
C THR A 382 -0.12 14.81 -0.59
N VAL A 383 0.28 15.43 0.51
CA VAL A 383 0.96 16.73 0.51
C VAL A 383 2.43 16.59 0.10
N GLY A 384 3.11 15.55 0.57
CA GLY A 384 4.54 15.35 0.36
C GLY A 384 4.96 15.38 -1.12
N PRO A 385 4.41 14.53 -2.00
CA PRO A 385 4.78 14.54 -3.42
C PRO A 385 4.45 15.85 -4.14
N ILE A 386 3.37 16.55 -3.76
CA ILE A 386 3.01 17.85 -4.34
C ILE A 386 4.06 18.89 -3.95
N VAL A 387 4.42 18.98 -2.65
CA VAL A 387 5.48 19.85 -2.15
C VAL A 387 6.81 19.46 -2.78
N GLY A 388 7.09 18.16 -2.94
CA GLY A 388 8.26 17.65 -3.64
C GLY A 388 8.32 18.13 -5.09
N GLY A 389 7.20 18.11 -5.82
CA GLY A 389 7.12 18.63 -7.18
C GLY A 389 7.38 20.13 -7.27
N ILE A 390 6.81 20.91 -6.37
CA ILE A 390 7.08 22.36 -6.27
C ILE A 390 8.57 22.60 -6.00
N LEU A 391 9.13 21.92 -5.00
CA LEU A 391 10.52 22.05 -4.61
C LEU A 391 11.50 21.61 -5.71
N SER A 392 11.16 20.53 -6.42
CA SER A 392 11.94 20.06 -7.56
C SER A 392 11.99 21.07 -8.69
N MET A 393 10.83 21.64 -9.03
CA MET A 393 10.71 22.64 -10.11
C MET A 393 11.33 23.99 -9.74
N THR A 394 11.25 24.43 -8.48
CA THR A 394 11.70 25.76 -8.07
C THR A 394 13.15 25.79 -7.59
N VAL A 395 13.65 24.68 -7.07
CA VAL A 395 15.01 24.59 -6.50
C VAL A 395 15.81 23.48 -7.20
N SER A 396 15.54 22.21 -6.91
CA SER A 396 16.17 21.05 -7.53
C SER A 396 15.63 19.72 -6.97
N HIS A 397 15.84 18.60 -7.69
CA HIS A 397 15.62 17.24 -7.17
C HIS A 397 16.43 16.98 -5.87
N MET A 398 17.67 17.49 -5.79
CA MET A 398 18.52 17.36 -4.60
C MET A 398 17.87 17.97 -3.35
N ALA A 399 17.20 19.12 -3.50
CA ALA A 399 16.48 19.75 -2.39
C ALA A 399 15.34 18.88 -1.88
N VAL A 400 14.61 18.19 -2.78
CA VAL A 400 13.56 17.22 -2.41
C VAL A 400 14.14 16.07 -1.61
N PHE A 401 15.26 15.50 -2.06
CA PHE A 401 15.91 14.35 -1.43
C PHE A 401 16.45 14.68 -0.04
N TRP A 402 17.16 15.82 0.08
CA TRP A 402 17.64 16.29 1.38
C TRP A 402 16.50 16.58 2.34
N THR A 403 15.41 17.20 1.87
CA THR A 403 14.23 17.46 2.69
C THR A 403 13.63 16.17 3.22
N ALA A 404 13.48 15.16 2.36
CA ALA A 404 12.99 13.85 2.77
C ALA A 404 13.90 13.18 3.81
N ILE A 405 15.22 13.20 3.60
CA ILE A 405 16.22 12.67 4.54
C ILE A 405 16.15 13.38 5.88
N VAL A 406 16.04 14.71 5.91
CA VAL A 406 15.94 15.49 7.16
C VAL A 406 14.69 15.10 7.95
N PHE A 407 13.55 14.97 7.32
CA PHE A 407 12.33 14.52 7.99
C PHE A 407 12.46 13.09 8.51
N GLN A 408 13.03 12.18 7.72
CA GLN A 408 13.27 10.79 8.14
C GLN A 408 14.28 10.70 9.29
N ALA A 409 15.35 11.52 9.26
CA ALA A 409 16.31 11.63 10.36
C ALA A 409 15.65 12.17 11.64
N GLY A 410 14.78 13.18 11.50
CA GLY A 410 13.95 13.64 12.61
C GLY A 410 13.07 12.56 13.21
N ALA A 411 12.41 11.75 12.35
CA ALA A 411 11.64 10.59 12.79
C ALA A 411 12.49 9.56 13.53
N LEU A 412 13.68 9.26 12.99
CA LEU A 412 14.64 8.34 13.59
C LEU A 412 15.04 8.82 14.99
N LEU A 413 15.45 10.08 15.13
CA LEU A 413 15.82 10.67 16.42
C LEU A 413 14.66 10.68 17.41
N MET A 414 13.45 11.02 16.98
CA MET A 414 12.27 10.99 17.84
C MET A 414 12.01 9.60 18.41
N VAL A 415 12.11 8.56 17.57
CA VAL A 415 11.89 7.17 18.04
C VAL A 415 13.03 6.72 18.96
N ILE A 416 14.28 7.08 18.67
CA ILE A 416 15.42 6.73 19.52
C ILE A 416 15.28 7.34 20.90
N LEU A 417 14.95 8.63 20.98
CA LEU A 417 14.99 9.41 22.22
C LEU A 417 13.71 9.27 23.06
N PHE A 418 12.54 9.11 22.41
CA PHE A 418 11.26 9.30 23.12
C PHE A 418 10.31 8.11 23.02
N VAL A 419 10.59 7.10 22.20
CA VAL A 419 9.74 5.91 22.07
C VAL A 419 10.50 4.71 22.60
N PRO A 420 10.26 4.28 23.86
CA PRO A 420 10.89 3.09 24.41
C PRO A 420 10.41 1.83 23.69
N GLU A 421 11.15 0.70 23.82
CA GLU A 421 10.69 -0.59 23.30
C GLU A 421 9.48 -1.09 24.10
N PRO A 422 8.28 -1.17 23.51
CA PRO A 422 7.06 -1.50 24.26
C PRO A 422 7.12 -2.87 24.93
N ARG A 423 7.75 -3.87 24.28
CA ARG A 423 7.87 -5.25 24.80
C ARG A 423 8.65 -5.37 26.11
N ARG A 424 9.52 -4.42 26.43
CA ARG A 424 10.28 -4.43 27.70
C ARG A 424 9.44 -4.04 28.90
N ARG A 425 8.25 -3.46 28.72
CA ARG A 425 7.35 -3.04 29.80
C ARG A 425 6.55 -4.18 30.39
N ASP A 426 6.16 -5.15 29.57
CA ASP A 426 5.28 -6.24 30.00
C ASP A 426 6.02 -7.41 30.67
N GLY A 427 7.33 -7.27 30.93
CA GLY A 427 8.13 -8.32 31.62
C GLY A 427 8.25 -9.63 30.84
N THR A 428 7.79 -9.69 29.60
CA THR A 428 7.86 -10.87 28.74
C THR A 428 9.16 -10.87 27.91
N THR A 429 10.29 -10.90 28.59
CA THR A 429 11.53 -11.40 27.96
C THR A 429 11.46 -12.92 27.98
N ARG A 430 11.09 -13.53 26.85
CA ARG A 430 11.40 -14.91 26.54
C ARG A 430 12.60 -14.98 25.60
#